data_53a1c66b83c5f333c5b911b65923bdba
#
_entry.id   53a1c66b83c5f333c5b911b65923bdba
#
_cell.length_a   1.000
_cell.length_b   1.000
_cell.length_c   1.000
_cell.angle_alpha   90.00
_cell.angle_beta   90.00
_cell.angle_gamma   90.00
#
_symmetry.space_group_name_H-M   'P 1'
#
loop_
_entity.id
_entity.type
_entity.pdbx_description
1 polymer ?
#
loop_
_entity_poly.entity_id
_entity_poly.type
_entity_poly.pdbx_seq_one_letter_code
_entity_poly.pdbx_strand_id
1 'polypeptide(L)'
;MFSPSLQDQILLARIGDLPTLNINSSYATNFLSFKGFVETSATTNYVEMTSDVVILKDPRLPLNFVHLALQPGRLSVERLADGRYYFNFNLVVTLKKDDRFILQYDKDFPVYMTQAELDGLFSQGVIIADRFPVVEGEYKLMAILRNSVNDEIGFMERSIKIVEGNPALPRISDPLISYGQGAEQTDGYAPFRIMGRSVKIEPKQVFGLKDVITPYFLVERREAKGDLRIRIEVESLNPEKPFFKEYAVLLPSDDPYFFFPKTLDPLPTGDYALRGKIMGPDDTVLHVRKKIFQIAPHADIPHAPVVSKIVKDKDASYYYVLLAKEYDEIGSASQADAAYRTALDRQPVPADAVKAYAAFLWKQGRYDDLLAAVEALESRPDEAFSYFSLKGRALYRKQEYHAAVENLLEANKRYDSDVDTLNALGLSMIRTGAKEEAVKVLTASLRLRAEQPEIREILLRLEKK
;
A
#
# COMPACT_ATOMS: atom_id res chain seq x y z
N MET A 1 -17.21 43.38 -11.50
CA MET A 1 -17.32 42.27 -10.54
C MET A 1 -17.71 41.02 -11.32
N PHE A 2 -16.85 40.04 -11.42
CA PHE A 2 -17.23 38.79 -12.06
C PHE A 2 -17.99 37.96 -11.02
N SER A 3 -19.20 37.50 -11.35
CA SER A 3 -19.91 36.50 -10.51
C SER A 3 -19.18 35.17 -10.63
N PRO A 4 -18.91 34.50 -9.52
CA PRO A 4 -18.27 33.16 -9.54
C PRO A 4 -19.14 32.19 -10.33
N SER A 5 -18.49 31.28 -11.05
CA SER A 5 -19.19 30.24 -11.80
C SER A 5 -19.97 29.30 -10.84
N LEU A 6 -20.92 28.53 -11.37
CA LEU A 6 -21.68 27.57 -10.56
C LEU A 6 -20.73 26.54 -9.86
N GLN A 7 -19.63 26.18 -10.52
CA GLN A 7 -18.60 25.31 -9.93
C GLN A 7 -17.86 25.99 -8.78
N ASP A 8 -17.53 27.28 -8.91
CA ASP A 8 -16.91 28.07 -7.84
C ASP A 8 -17.86 28.24 -6.65
N GLN A 9 -19.17 28.40 -6.89
CA GLN A 9 -20.17 28.48 -5.81
C GLN A 9 -20.34 27.15 -5.09
N ILE A 10 -20.31 26.02 -5.80
CA ILE A 10 -20.35 24.67 -5.20
C ILE A 10 -19.07 24.41 -4.41
N LEU A 11 -17.92 24.83 -4.91
CA LEU A 11 -16.62 24.72 -4.22
C LEU A 11 -16.61 25.55 -2.93
N LEU A 12 -17.07 26.82 -3.01
CA LEU A 12 -17.18 27.70 -1.85
C LEU A 12 -18.18 27.20 -0.81
N ALA A 13 -19.32 26.63 -1.23
CA ALA A 13 -20.25 25.98 -0.32
C ALA A 13 -19.63 24.78 0.39
N ARG A 14 -18.91 23.92 -0.34
CA ARG A 14 -18.18 22.78 0.25
C ARG A 14 -17.05 23.21 1.19
N ILE A 15 -16.35 24.30 0.90
CA ILE A 15 -15.34 24.88 1.79
C ILE A 15 -16.01 25.47 3.03
N GLY A 16 -17.19 26.10 2.91
CA GLY A 16 -17.98 26.60 4.04
C GLY A 16 -18.52 25.51 4.96
N ASP A 17 -18.80 24.32 4.40
CA ASP A 17 -19.29 23.16 5.17
C ASP A 17 -18.18 22.31 5.81
N LEU A 18 -16.91 22.50 5.39
CA LEU A 18 -15.76 21.82 5.97
C LEU A 18 -15.62 21.98 7.50
N PRO A 19 -15.93 23.12 8.11
CA PRO A 19 -15.92 23.26 9.56
C PRO A 19 -17.11 22.63 10.29
N THR A 20 -18.21 22.35 9.58
CA THR A 20 -19.44 21.73 10.12
C THR A 20 -19.50 20.23 9.94
N LEU A 21 -18.72 19.70 8.98
CA LEU A 21 -18.44 18.28 8.95
C LEU A 21 -17.60 17.97 10.21
N ASN A 22 -18.15 17.22 11.16
CA ASN A 22 -17.43 16.70 12.29
C ASN A 22 -16.14 16.03 11.79
N ILE A 23 -15.07 16.83 11.73
CA ILE A 23 -13.72 16.34 11.49
C ILE A 23 -13.43 15.54 12.74
N ASN A 24 -13.56 14.22 12.63
CA ASN A 24 -13.28 13.31 13.72
C ASN A 24 -11.92 13.71 14.29
N SER A 25 -11.83 13.89 15.62
CA SER A 25 -10.59 14.34 16.27
C SER A 25 -9.38 13.46 15.93
N SER A 26 -9.62 12.21 15.52
CA SER A 26 -8.61 11.33 14.95
C SER A 26 -8.04 11.83 13.61
N TYR A 27 -8.82 12.52 12.80
CA TYR A 27 -8.35 13.17 11.56
C TYR A 27 -7.38 14.32 11.87
N ALA A 28 -7.74 15.19 12.83
CA ALA A 28 -6.89 16.27 13.28
C ALA A 28 -5.63 15.73 13.98
N THR A 29 -5.72 14.69 14.81
CA THR A 29 -4.59 14.09 15.51
C THR A 29 -3.64 13.38 14.55
N ASN A 30 -4.14 12.71 13.52
CA ASN A 30 -3.30 12.04 12.52
C ASN A 30 -2.70 13.03 11.50
N PHE A 31 -3.41 14.09 11.18
CA PHE A 31 -2.88 15.21 10.39
C PHE A 31 -1.88 16.06 11.20
N LEU A 32 -2.08 16.24 12.49
CA LEU A 32 -1.17 16.97 13.39
C LEU A 32 0.07 16.14 13.78
N SER A 33 0.01 14.82 13.75
CA SER A 33 1.20 13.97 13.88
C SER A 33 2.12 14.09 12.64
N PHE A 34 1.60 14.52 11.50
CA PHE A 34 2.34 15.03 10.35
C PHE A 34 2.61 16.54 10.50
N LYS A 35 3.34 16.90 11.57
CA LYS A 35 3.96 18.23 11.78
C LYS A 35 3.27 19.41 11.04
N GLY A 36 2.16 19.89 11.55
CA GLY A 36 1.73 21.30 11.53
C GLY A 36 1.66 22.11 10.21
N PHE A 37 1.73 21.50 9.03
CA PHE A 37 1.83 22.23 7.76
C PHE A 37 0.58 22.14 6.86
N VAL A 38 -0.51 21.55 7.31
CA VAL A 38 -1.56 21.05 6.41
C VAL A 38 -2.73 22.01 6.18
N GLU A 39 -3.05 22.91 7.10
CA GLU A 39 -4.32 23.67 6.99
C GLU A 39 -4.35 24.77 5.92
N THR A 40 -3.22 25.36 5.57
CA THR A 40 -3.20 26.47 4.61
C THR A 40 -2.76 26.10 3.20
N SER A 41 -1.96 25.06 3.03
CA SER A 41 -1.49 24.63 1.71
C SER A 41 -2.47 23.69 0.99
N ALA A 42 -3.27 22.91 1.72
CA ALA A 42 -4.19 21.94 1.13
C ALA A 42 -5.35 22.60 0.33
N THR A 43 -5.78 23.79 0.70
CA THR A 43 -6.86 24.50 0.02
C THR A 43 -6.41 25.22 -1.25
N THR A 44 -5.15 25.59 -1.36
CA THR A 44 -4.60 26.34 -2.50
C THR A 44 -4.00 25.45 -3.59
N ASN A 45 -3.53 24.25 -3.23
CA ASN A 45 -2.79 23.36 -4.15
C ASN A 45 -3.51 22.02 -4.38
N TYR A 46 -4.81 21.94 -4.11
CA TYR A 46 -5.59 20.75 -4.45
C TYR A 46 -5.62 20.54 -5.97
N VAL A 47 -5.38 19.29 -6.37
CA VAL A 47 -5.42 18.83 -7.75
C VAL A 47 -6.43 17.71 -7.86
N GLU A 48 -7.37 17.86 -8.79
CA GLU A 48 -8.30 16.79 -9.12
C GLU A 48 -7.52 15.53 -9.52
N MET A 49 -7.95 14.38 -9.05
CA MET A 49 -7.26 13.12 -9.29
C MET A 49 -8.24 12.05 -9.75
N THR A 50 -7.96 11.46 -10.89
CA THR A 50 -8.67 10.27 -11.37
C THR A 50 -7.97 9.02 -10.81
N SER A 51 -8.75 8.00 -10.46
CA SER A 51 -8.22 6.77 -9.90
C SER A 51 -8.88 5.52 -10.45
N ASP A 52 -8.10 4.45 -10.62
CA ASP A 52 -8.61 3.09 -10.81
C ASP A 52 -8.05 2.17 -9.73
N VAL A 53 -8.93 1.36 -9.16
CA VAL A 53 -8.60 0.40 -8.10
C VAL A 53 -9.13 -0.95 -8.51
N VAL A 54 -8.24 -1.94 -8.60
CA VAL A 54 -8.60 -3.32 -8.95
C VAL A 54 -7.98 -4.27 -7.94
N ILE A 55 -8.76 -5.24 -7.48
CA ILE A 55 -8.30 -6.26 -6.54
C ILE A 55 -8.08 -7.56 -7.30
N LEU A 56 -6.81 -8.00 -7.31
CA LEU A 56 -6.38 -9.22 -7.99
C LEU A 56 -5.59 -10.11 -7.04
N LYS A 57 -5.79 -11.42 -7.13
CA LYS A 57 -4.91 -12.39 -6.50
C LYS A 57 -3.71 -12.64 -7.38
N ASP A 58 -2.50 -12.63 -6.81
CA ASP A 58 -1.29 -12.94 -7.58
C ASP A 58 -1.06 -14.46 -7.54
N PRO A 59 -1.01 -15.15 -8.69
CA PRO A 59 -0.80 -16.60 -8.70
C PRO A 59 0.56 -17.04 -8.16
N ARG A 60 1.60 -16.18 -8.22
CA ARG A 60 2.95 -16.47 -7.72
C ARG A 60 3.09 -16.21 -6.22
N LEU A 61 2.28 -15.28 -5.71
CA LEU A 61 2.14 -14.98 -4.30
C LEU A 61 0.65 -15.16 -4.00
N PRO A 62 0.21 -16.20 -3.30
CA PRO A 62 -1.22 -16.50 -3.10
C PRO A 62 -1.90 -15.48 -2.17
N LEU A 63 -1.69 -14.20 -2.44
CA LEU A 63 -2.18 -13.05 -1.71
C LEU A 63 -3.13 -12.23 -2.59
N ASN A 64 -4.13 -11.62 -1.98
CA ASN A 64 -4.93 -10.59 -2.62
C ASN A 64 -4.14 -9.29 -2.64
N PHE A 65 -4.10 -8.61 -3.78
CA PHE A 65 -3.46 -7.32 -3.94
C PHE A 65 -4.47 -6.27 -4.39
N VAL A 66 -4.43 -5.12 -3.76
CA VAL A 66 -5.00 -3.90 -4.32
C VAL A 66 -3.98 -3.35 -5.32
N HIS A 67 -4.41 -3.18 -6.57
CA HIS A 67 -3.70 -2.44 -7.60
C HIS A 67 -4.33 -1.07 -7.69
N LEU A 68 -3.51 -0.05 -7.52
CA LEU A 68 -3.91 1.36 -7.48
C LEU A 68 -3.24 2.11 -8.63
N ALA A 69 -4.03 2.85 -9.40
CA ALA A 69 -3.56 3.78 -10.42
C ALA A 69 -4.16 5.16 -10.15
N LEU A 70 -3.31 6.17 -10.04
CA LEU A 70 -3.68 7.55 -9.73
C LEU A 70 -3.16 8.46 -10.82
N GLN A 71 -4.03 9.25 -11.42
CA GLN A 71 -3.68 10.23 -12.44
C GLN A 71 -4.07 11.62 -11.94
N PRO A 72 -3.10 12.47 -11.53
CA PRO A 72 -3.35 13.86 -11.19
C PRO A 72 -3.75 14.65 -12.45
N GLY A 73 -4.70 15.55 -12.32
CA GLY A 73 -5.17 16.40 -13.41
C GLY A 73 -4.17 17.49 -13.82
N ARG A 74 -3.14 17.72 -13.01
CA ARG A 74 -2.08 18.70 -13.27
C ARG A 74 -0.73 18.11 -12.81
N LEU A 75 0.35 18.49 -13.51
CA LEU A 75 1.72 18.12 -13.20
C LEU A 75 2.60 19.37 -13.17
N SER A 76 3.18 19.66 -12.02
CA SER A 76 4.26 20.64 -11.88
C SER A 76 5.62 19.96 -11.90
N VAL A 77 6.58 20.57 -12.59
CA VAL A 77 7.94 20.09 -12.71
C VAL A 77 8.95 21.18 -12.38
N GLU A 78 10.10 20.81 -11.88
CA GLU A 78 11.24 21.69 -11.63
C GLU A 78 12.31 21.48 -12.72
N ARG A 79 12.94 22.57 -13.18
CA ARG A 79 14.10 22.51 -14.06
C ARG A 79 15.37 22.49 -13.22
N LEU A 80 16.15 21.44 -13.34
CA LEU A 80 17.42 21.28 -12.64
C LEU A 80 18.57 22.07 -13.31
N ALA A 81 19.64 22.31 -12.56
CA ALA A 81 20.82 23.03 -13.05
C ALA A 81 21.53 22.32 -14.23
N ASP A 82 21.41 21.02 -14.37
CA ASP A 82 21.96 20.23 -15.48
C ASP A 82 21.04 20.22 -16.73
N GLY A 83 19.94 20.96 -16.71
CA GLY A 83 18.99 21.10 -17.81
C GLY A 83 17.93 20.04 -17.88
N ARG A 84 17.97 19.01 -17.03
CA ARG A 84 16.89 18.03 -16.88
C ARG A 84 15.71 18.61 -16.12
N TYR A 85 14.56 17.93 -16.22
CA TYR A 85 13.36 18.23 -15.45
C TYR A 85 13.11 17.15 -14.42
N TYR A 86 12.49 17.55 -13.32
CA TYR A 86 12.24 16.69 -12.18
C TYR A 86 10.86 16.90 -11.59
N PHE A 87 10.24 15.82 -11.15
CA PHE A 87 9.15 15.84 -10.17
C PHE A 87 9.30 14.63 -9.23
N ASN A 88 8.68 14.72 -8.07
CA ASN A 88 8.55 13.57 -7.16
C ASN A 88 7.15 13.55 -6.59
N PHE A 89 6.44 12.48 -6.82
CA PHE A 89 5.19 12.20 -6.12
C PHE A 89 5.47 11.34 -4.90
N ASN A 90 5.09 11.86 -3.72
CA ASN A 90 4.95 11.06 -2.52
C ASN A 90 3.52 10.53 -2.44
N LEU A 91 3.38 9.21 -2.44
CA LEU A 91 2.11 8.50 -2.30
C LEU A 91 1.98 7.98 -0.88
N VAL A 92 0.98 8.46 -0.14
CA VAL A 92 0.59 7.90 1.16
C VAL A 92 -0.69 7.08 0.97
N VAL A 93 -0.61 5.80 1.29
CA VAL A 93 -1.75 4.88 1.28
C VAL A 93 -2.17 4.56 2.70
N THR A 94 -3.46 4.64 2.95
CA THR A 94 -4.05 4.29 4.26
C THR A 94 -5.24 3.36 4.06
N LEU A 95 -5.26 2.28 4.81
CA LEU A 95 -6.37 1.33 4.87
C LEU A 95 -6.99 1.39 6.28
N LYS A 96 -8.28 1.65 6.36
CA LYS A 96 -9.02 1.69 7.63
C LYS A 96 -10.14 0.66 7.65
N LYS A 97 -10.38 0.11 8.83
CA LYS A 97 -11.55 -0.72 9.16
C LYS A 97 -12.16 -0.20 10.46
N ASP A 98 -13.43 0.14 10.44
CA ASP A 98 -14.13 0.68 11.62
C ASP A 98 -13.34 1.82 12.30
N ASP A 99 -12.88 2.80 11.51
CA ASP A 99 -12.03 3.93 11.91
C ASP A 99 -10.63 3.58 12.46
N ARG A 100 -10.27 2.30 12.55
CA ARG A 100 -8.93 1.86 12.95
C ARG A 100 -8.01 1.79 11.74
N PHE A 101 -6.75 2.23 11.92
CA PHE A 101 -5.71 2.07 10.90
C PHE A 101 -5.28 0.61 10.85
N ILE A 102 -5.43 -0.01 9.69
CA ILE A 102 -5.01 -1.40 9.45
C ILE A 102 -3.66 -1.41 8.73
N LEU A 103 -3.50 -0.54 7.74
CA LEU A 103 -2.25 -0.38 7.01
C LEU A 103 -2.04 1.09 6.70
N GLN A 104 -0.81 1.56 6.87
CA GLN A 104 -0.35 2.85 6.37
C GLN A 104 1.09 2.73 5.92
N TYR A 105 1.39 3.24 4.75
CA TYR A 105 2.74 3.37 4.23
C TYR A 105 2.83 4.56 3.27
N ASP A 106 4.06 4.98 2.99
CA ASP A 106 4.37 5.99 1.99
C ASP A 106 5.43 5.49 1.01
N LYS A 107 5.40 6.05 -0.20
CA LYS A 107 6.37 5.79 -1.27
C LYS A 107 6.62 7.03 -2.09
N ASP A 108 7.89 7.29 -2.39
CA ASP A 108 8.31 8.33 -3.32
C ASP A 108 8.45 7.79 -4.73
N PHE A 109 8.07 8.60 -5.71
CA PHE A 109 8.20 8.32 -7.14
C PHE A 109 8.96 9.45 -7.84
N PRO A 110 10.29 9.56 -7.61
CA PRO A 110 11.12 10.56 -8.28
C PRO A 110 11.28 10.23 -9.76
N VAL A 111 11.06 11.21 -10.62
CA VAL A 111 11.23 11.09 -12.07
C VAL A 111 12.13 12.21 -12.58
N TYR A 112 13.14 11.83 -13.34
CA TYR A 112 14.04 12.74 -14.04
C TYR A 112 13.84 12.55 -15.53
N MET A 113 13.75 13.65 -16.29
CA MET A 113 13.41 13.60 -17.70
C MET A 113 14.11 14.70 -18.51
N THR A 114 14.23 14.45 -19.79
CA THR A 114 14.68 15.44 -20.79
C THR A 114 13.52 16.35 -21.21
N GLN A 115 13.81 17.42 -21.95
CA GLN A 115 12.78 18.30 -22.52
C GLN A 115 11.78 17.54 -23.42
N ALA A 116 12.30 16.63 -24.26
CA ALA A 116 11.45 15.87 -25.20
C ALA A 116 10.47 14.94 -24.48
N GLU A 117 10.89 14.31 -23.37
CA GLU A 117 10.03 13.48 -22.52
C GLU A 117 8.98 14.32 -21.80
N LEU A 118 9.36 15.54 -21.34
CA LEU A 118 8.45 16.48 -20.70
C LEU A 118 7.33 16.94 -21.64
N ASP A 119 7.66 17.27 -22.87
CA ASP A 119 6.68 17.72 -23.87
C ASP A 119 5.62 16.65 -24.13
N GLY A 120 6.01 15.37 -24.12
CA GLY A 120 5.10 14.23 -24.15
C GLY A 120 4.19 14.17 -22.94
N LEU A 121 4.75 14.36 -21.73
CA LEU A 121 4.00 14.26 -20.47
C LEU A 121 2.97 15.39 -20.30
N PHE A 122 3.25 16.61 -20.75
CA PHE A 122 2.28 17.71 -20.63
C PHE A 122 1.00 17.48 -21.44
N SER A 123 1.07 16.73 -22.55
CA SER A 123 -0.10 16.39 -23.35
C SER A 123 -0.88 15.18 -22.83
N GLN A 124 -0.21 14.26 -22.14
CA GLN A 124 -0.75 12.96 -21.74
C GLN A 124 -1.04 12.87 -20.23
N GLY A 125 -0.32 13.66 -19.41
CA GLY A 125 -0.28 13.51 -17.96
C GLY A 125 0.63 12.34 -17.53
N VAL A 126 0.51 11.94 -16.28
CA VAL A 126 1.26 10.81 -15.68
C VAL A 126 0.35 9.97 -14.80
N ILE A 127 0.52 8.67 -14.82
CA ILE A 127 -0.15 7.74 -13.91
C ILE A 127 0.87 7.25 -12.88
N ILE A 128 0.60 7.46 -11.61
CA ILE A 128 1.35 6.84 -10.51
C ILE A 128 0.63 5.56 -10.13
N ALA A 129 1.34 4.44 -10.23
CA ALA A 129 0.76 3.13 -9.93
C ALA A 129 1.52 2.41 -8.82
N ASP A 130 0.76 1.78 -7.92
CA ASP A 130 1.29 0.95 -6.85
C ASP A 130 0.43 -0.29 -6.61
N ARG A 131 1.00 -1.25 -5.87
CA ARG A 131 0.27 -2.43 -5.38
C ARG A 131 0.70 -2.77 -3.97
N PHE A 132 -0.23 -3.26 -3.19
CA PHE A 132 0.01 -3.74 -1.84
C PHE A 132 -0.90 -4.93 -1.53
N PRO A 133 -0.47 -5.86 -0.67
CA PRO A 133 -1.30 -6.97 -0.25
C PRO A 133 -2.45 -6.46 0.60
N VAL A 134 -3.50 -7.24 0.73
CA VAL A 134 -4.64 -6.91 1.58
C VAL A 134 -5.29 -8.18 2.10
N VAL A 135 -5.59 -8.20 3.41
CA VAL A 135 -6.37 -9.26 4.05
C VAL A 135 -7.84 -9.12 3.68
N GLU A 136 -8.59 -10.21 3.78
CA GLU A 136 -10.02 -10.20 3.54
C GLU A 136 -10.77 -9.34 4.56
N GLY A 137 -11.74 -8.59 4.06
CA GLY A 137 -12.53 -7.66 4.86
C GLY A 137 -13.13 -6.52 4.04
N GLU A 138 -13.80 -5.63 4.75
CA GLU A 138 -14.32 -4.37 4.20
C GLU A 138 -13.48 -3.22 4.75
N TYR A 139 -13.02 -2.36 3.86
CA TYR A 139 -12.08 -1.31 4.20
C TYR A 139 -12.41 0.01 3.51
N LYS A 140 -12.01 1.08 4.15
CA LYS A 140 -11.91 2.41 3.57
C LYS A 140 -10.47 2.60 3.11
N LEU A 141 -10.26 2.62 1.80
CA LEU A 141 -8.97 2.91 1.17
C LEU A 141 -8.88 4.41 0.94
N MET A 142 -7.80 5.00 1.41
CA MET A 142 -7.46 6.41 1.19
C MET A 142 -6.09 6.47 0.54
N ALA A 143 -5.94 7.34 -0.46
CA ALA A 143 -4.66 7.64 -1.08
C ALA A 143 -4.47 9.14 -1.19
N ILE A 144 -3.33 9.63 -0.74
CA ILE A 144 -2.87 11.00 -0.90
C ILE A 144 -1.67 10.97 -1.82
N LEU A 145 -1.72 11.74 -2.89
CA LEU A 145 -0.62 11.92 -3.82
C LEU A 145 -0.14 13.37 -3.75
N ARG A 146 1.10 13.58 -3.28
CA ARG A 146 1.69 14.91 -3.13
C ARG A 146 2.86 15.09 -4.09
N ASN A 147 2.84 16.14 -4.91
CA ASN A 147 4.00 16.54 -5.69
C ASN A 147 4.90 17.45 -4.85
N SER A 148 6.15 17.05 -4.61
CA SER A 148 7.10 17.80 -3.77
C SER A 148 7.59 19.10 -4.39
N VAL A 149 7.40 19.30 -5.72
CA VAL A 149 7.86 20.48 -6.43
C VAL A 149 7.03 21.72 -6.10
N ASN A 150 5.71 21.55 -5.98
CA ASN A 150 4.77 22.67 -5.78
C ASN A 150 3.70 22.37 -4.71
N ASP A 151 3.96 21.39 -3.85
CA ASP A 151 3.04 20.98 -2.79
C ASP A 151 1.61 20.68 -3.27
N GLU A 152 1.46 20.30 -4.55
CA GLU A 152 0.19 19.87 -5.13
C GLU A 152 -0.28 18.58 -4.46
N ILE A 153 -1.55 18.54 -4.06
CA ILE A 153 -2.12 17.40 -3.33
C ILE A 153 -3.36 16.89 -4.05
N GLY A 154 -3.33 15.61 -4.44
CA GLY A 154 -4.50 14.87 -4.88
C GLY A 154 -4.96 13.92 -3.78
N PHE A 155 -6.26 13.70 -3.66
CA PHE A 155 -6.86 12.82 -2.67
C PHE A 155 -7.87 11.88 -3.30
N MET A 156 -7.86 10.62 -2.86
CA MET A 156 -8.86 9.61 -3.22
C MET A 156 -9.30 8.87 -1.98
N GLU A 157 -10.60 8.65 -1.85
CA GLU A 157 -11.21 7.78 -0.86
C GLU A 157 -12.15 6.80 -1.55
N ARG A 158 -12.09 5.52 -1.20
CA ARG A 158 -12.93 4.48 -1.76
C ARG A 158 -13.19 3.37 -0.76
N SER A 159 -14.44 2.93 -0.65
CA SER A 159 -14.74 1.68 0.04
C SER A 159 -14.36 0.50 -0.85
N ILE A 160 -13.60 -0.44 -0.30
CA ILE A 160 -13.21 -1.69 -0.96
C ILE A 160 -13.67 -2.88 -0.12
N LYS A 161 -14.08 -3.93 -0.81
CA LYS A 161 -14.56 -5.15 -0.18
C LYS A 161 -13.83 -6.35 -0.74
N ILE A 162 -13.01 -6.97 0.11
CA ILE A 162 -12.30 -8.22 -0.18
C ILE A 162 -13.01 -9.30 0.64
N VAL A 163 -13.83 -10.10 0.01
CA VAL A 163 -14.66 -11.07 0.71
C VAL A 163 -14.19 -12.47 0.42
N GLU A 164 -14.01 -13.25 1.46
CA GLU A 164 -14.00 -14.70 1.39
C GLU A 164 -15.41 -15.17 1.04
N GLY A 165 -15.80 -15.27 -0.16
CA GLY A 165 -17.07 -15.91 -0.52
C GLY A 165 -17.07 -17.39 -0.11
N ASN A 166 -18.20 -18.06 -0.30
CA ASN A 166 -18.31 -19.50 -0.12
C ASN A 166 -17.17 -20.21 -0.88
N PRO A 167 -16.27 -20.97 -0.23
CA PRO A 167 -15.16 -21.63 -0.89
C PRO A 167 -15.60 -22.65 -1.95
N ALA A 168 -16.80 -23.17 -1.86
CA ALA A 168 -17.38 -24.06 -2.85
C ALA A 168 -17.79 -23.35 -4.17
N LEU A 169 -17.85 -22.02 -4.19
CA LEU A 169 -18.21 -21.25 -5.38
C LEU A 169 -16.99 -20.64 -6.05
N PRO A 170 -16.91 -20.69 -7.40
CA PRO A 170 -15.84 -20.03 -8.14
C PRO A 170 -15.99 -18.51 -8.06
N ARG A 171 -14.89 -17.79 -8.29
CA ARG A 171 -14.85 -16.34 -8.21
C ARG A 171 -14.23 -15.73 -9.48
N ILE A 172 -14.75 -14.58 -9.90
CA ILE A 172 -14.17 -13.74 -10.95
C ILE A 172 -13.78 -12.39 -10.33
N SER A 173 -12.60 -11.87 -10.67
CA SER A 173 -12.15 -10.54 -10.25
C SER A 173 -12.94 -9.42 -10.90
N ASP A 174 -12.82 -8.21 -10.38
CA ASP A 174 -13.18 -7.02 -11.12
C ASP A 174 -12.41 -6.97 -12.45
N PRO A 175 -13.04 -6.54 -13.56
CA PRO A 175 -12.36 -6.47 -14.84
C PRO A 175 -11.29 -5.38 -14.83
N LEU A 176 -10.09 -5.74 -15.26
CA LEU A 176 -9.04 -4.79 -15.63
C LEU A 176 -9.13 -4.54 -17.13
N ILE A 177 -9.51 -3.32 -17.52
CA ILE A 177 -9.65 -2.96 -18.93
C ILE A 177 -8.34 -2.35 -19.43
N SER A 178 -7.78 -2.94 -20.48
CA SER A 178 -6.55 -2.49 -21.13
C SER A 178 -6.84 -1.98 -22.53
N TYR A 179 -6.05 -0.99 -22.97
CA TYR A 179 -6.02 -0.50 -24.36
C TYR A 179 -4.83 -1.06 -25.15
N GLY A 180 -4.11 -2.01 -24.64
CA GLY A 180 -3.00 -2.71 -25.27
C GLY A 180 -2.08 -3.41 -24.30
N GLN A 181 -1.13 -4.17 -24.84
CA GLN A 181 -0.09 -4.82 -24.05
C GLN A 181 1.15 -3.96 -23.98
N GLY A 182 1.77 -3.90 -22.81
CA GLY A 182 3.07 -3.28 -22.59
C GLY A 182 4.22 -4.26 -22.84
N ALA A 183 5.42 -3.81 -22.51
CA ALA A 183 6.62 -4.63 -22.62
C ALA A 183 6.53 -5.87 -21.71
N GLU A 184 7.15 -6.95 -22.16
CA GLU A 184 7.39 -8.11 -21.32
C GLU A 184 8.39 -7.77 -20.22
N GLN A 185 8.04 -8.07 -19.00
CA GLN A 185 8.90 -7.90 -17.83
C GLN A 185 9.16 -9.27 -17.22
N THR A 186 10.40 -9.67 -17.20
CA THR A 186 10.80 -11.01 -16.73
C THR A 186 10.99 -11.07 -15.23
N ASP A 187 11.28 -9.96 -14.56
CA ASP A 187 11.69 -9.92 -13.15
C ASP A 187 10.78 -9.05 -12.28
N GLY A 188 10.56 -9.48 -11.03
CA GLY A 188 9.89 -8.73 -9.97
C GLY A 188 8.35 -8.66 -10.07
N TYR A 189 7.79 -7.85 -9.18
CA TYR A 189 6.37 -7.63 -8.99
C TYR A 189 6.04 -6.16 -9.24
N ALA A 190 5.36 -5.87 -10.32
CA ALA A 190 4.86 -4.54 -10.67
C ALA A 190 3.33 -4.47 -10.51
N PRO A 191 2.75 -3.28 -10.26
CA PRO A 191 1.31 -3.09 -10.39
C PRO A 191 0.88 -3.36 -11.84
N PHE A 192 -0.34 -3.85 -12.01
CA PHE A 192 -0.95 -4.13 -13.32
C PHE A 192 -0.09 -4.99 -14.25
N ARG A 193 0.67 -5.92 -13.68
CA ARG A 193 1.38 -6.94 -14.42
C ARG A 193 0.59 -8.25 -14.39
N ILE A 194 0.24 -8.75 -15.56
CA ILE A 194 -0.55 -9.96 -15.74
C ILE A 194 0.14 -10.88 -16.75
N MET A 195 0.27 -12.15 -16.42
CA MET A 195 0.90 -13.17 -17.28
C MET A 195 2.31 -12.75 -17.78
N GLY A 196 3.11 -12.11 -16.88
CA GLY A 196 4.46 -11.67 -17.20
C GLY A 196 4.56 -10.37 -18.02
N ARG A 197 3.45 -9.74 -18.41
CA ARG A 197 3.42 -8.52 -19.21
C ARG A 197 2.77 -7.36 -18.47
N SER A 198 3.28 -6.16 -18.67
CA SER A 198 2.60 -4.95 -18.23
C SER A 198 1.29 -4.79 -19.00
N VAL A 199 0.24 -4.40 -18.32
CA VAL A 199 -1.05 -4.09 -18.93
C VAL A 199 -1.18 -2.57 -19.01
N LYS A 200 -1.46 -2.04 -20.21
CA LYS A 200 -1.70 -0.61 -20.41
C LYS A 200 -3.07 -0.24 -19.85
N ILE A 201 -3.07 0.63 -18.86
CA ILE A 201 -4.26 1.00 -18.09
C ILE A 201 -4.66 2.46 -18.35
N GLU A 202 -5.97 2.74 -18.26
CA GLU A 202 -6.53 4.08 -18.37
C GLU A 202 -7.44 4.33 -17.16
N PRO A 203 -6.97 5.07 -16.13
CA PRO A 203 -7.76 5.33 -14.91
C PRO A 203 -9.09 6.04 -15.17
N LYS A 204 -9.18 6.86 -16.21
CA LYS A 204 -10.42 7.53 -16.64
C LYS A 204 -11.43 6.58 -17.24
N GLN A 205 -11.02 5.39 -17.64
CA GLN A 205 -11.83 4.41 -18.37
C GLN A 205 -12.42 5.00 -19.68
N VAL A 206 -11.67 5.87 -20.34
CA VAL A 206 -12.03 6.50 -21.63
C VAL A 206 -11.01 6.08 -22.67
N PHE A 207 -11.49 5.52 -23.77
CA PHE A 207 -10.67 4.94 -24.83
C PHE A 207 -11.01 5.56 -26.19
N GLY A 208 -10.06 5.59 -27.11
CA GLY A 208 -10.24 6.05 -28.48
C GLY A 208 -10.81 4.95 -29.39
N LEU A 209 -11.26 5.35 -30.57
CA LEU A 209 -11.81 4.41 -31.57
C LEU A 209 -10.78 3.42 -32.11
N LYS A 210 -9.48 3.74 -32.05
CA LYS A 210 -8.39 2.87 -32.48
C LYS A 210 -7.80 2.01 -31.35
N ASP A 211 -8.22 2.24 -30.11
CA ASP A 211 -7.72 1.47 -28.99
C ASP A 211 -8.21 0.01 -29.05
N VAL A 212 -7.30 -0.90 -28.80
CA VAL A 212 -7.61 -2.33 -28.75
C VAL A 212 -8.02 -2.71 -27.34
N ILE A 213 -9.31 -2.66 -27.08
CA ILE A 213 -9.86 -2.92 -25.74
C ILE A 213 -9.77 -4.40 -25.40
N THR A 214 -9.01 -4.69 -24.34
CA THR A 214 -8.83 -6.05 -23.85
C THR A 214 -9.08 -6.10 -22.35
N PRO A 215 -10.27 -6.47 -21.87
CA PRO A 215 -10.51 -6.79 -20.48
C PRO A 215 -9.78 -8.08 -20.07
N TYR A 216 -9.20 -8.02 -18.86
CA TYR A 216 -8.60 -9.16 -18.19
C TYR A 216 -9.44 -9.49 -16.95
N PHE A 217 -9.73 -10.77 -16.78
CA PHE A 217 -10.40 -11.30 -15.62
C PHE A 217 -9.51 -12.36 -14.97
N LEU A 218 -9.32 -12.30 -13.67
CA LEU A 218 -8.80 -13.42 -12.91
C LEU A 218 -9.95 -14.29 -12.46
N VAL A 219 -9.87 -15.58 -12.76
CA VAL A 219 -10.82 -16.57 -12.30
C VAL A 219 -10.17 -17.48 -11.27
N GLU A 220 -10.84 -17.63 -10.15
CA GLU A 220 -10.50 -18.59 -9.09
C GLU A 220 -11.53 -19.71 -9.13
N ARG A 221 -11.10 -20.92 -9.49
CA ARG A 221 -11.98 -22.07 -9.55
C ARG A 221 -12.43 -22.54 -8.16
N ARG A 222 -11.53 -22.43 -7.17
CA ARG A 222 -11.75 -22.91 -5.80
C ARG A 222 -12.15 -24.41 -5.79
N GLU A 223 -13.17 -24.78 -5.01
CA GLU A 223 -13.68 -26.16 -4.89
C GLU A 223 -14.78 -26.49 -5.90
N ALA A 224 -15.11 -25.57 -6.82
CA ALA A 224 -16.17 -25.78 -7.80
C ALA A 224 -15.86 -26.96 -8.70
N LYS A 225 -16.78 -27.90 -8.81
CA LYS A 225 -16.69 -29.11 -9.66
C LYS A 225 -17.50 -28.92 -10.94
N GLY A 226 -17.07 -29.61 -11.99
CA GLY A 226 -17.78 -29.60 -13.30
C GLY A 226 -17.30 -28.50 -14.25
N ASP A 227 -17.95 -28.43 -15.40
CA ASP A 227 -17.62 -27.48 -16.44
C ASP A 227 -18.14 -26.09 -16.08
N LEU A 228 -17.23 -25.14 -16.04
CA LEU A 228 -17.51 -23.73 -15.82
C LEU A 228 -17.33 -22.97 -17.13
N ARG A 229 -18.14 -21.96 -17.35
CA ARG A 229 -18.03 -21.06 -18.50
C ARG A 229 -17.90 -19.62 -18.02
N ILE A 230 -17.07 -18.83 -18.70
CA ILE A 230 -17.09 -17.37 -18.57
C ILE A 230 -17.99 -16.83 -19.68
N ARG A 231 -18.90 -15.94 -19.31
CA ARG A 231 -19.68 -15.12 -20.19
C ARG A 231 -19.28 -13.67 -20.00
N ILE A 232 -18.83 -13.03 -21.08
CA ILE A 232 -18.50 -11.61 -21.06
C ILE A 232 -19.57 -10.90 -21.87
N GLU A 233 -20.22 -9.92 -21.27
CA GLU A 233 -21.24 -9.10 -21.88
C GLU A 233 -20.76 -7.65 -21.99
N VAL A 234 -20.94 -7.05 -23.16
CA VAL A 234 -20.74 -5.62 -23.41
C VAL A 234 -22.07 -5.03 -23.85
N GLU A 235 -22.57 -4.07 -23.06
CA GLU A 235 -23.86 -3.46 -23.29
C GLU A 235 -23.75 -1.93 -23.31
N SER A 236 -24.34 -1.27 -24.32
CA SER A 236 -24.46 0.19 -24.33
C SER A 236 -25.35 0.68 -23.17
N LEU A 237 -24.92 1.75 -22.52
CA LEU A 237 -25.73 2.44 -21.52
C LEU A 237 -26.70 3.45 -22.12
N ASN A 238 -26.60 3.72 -23.42
CA ASN A 238 -27.49 4.62 -24.14
C ASN A 238 -28.68 3.82 -24.75
N PRO A 239 -29.90 3.97 -24.24
CA PRO A 239 -31.07 3.25 -24.76
C PRO A 239 -31.46 3.65 -26.18
N GLU A 240 -31.06 4.85 -26.65
CA GLU A 240 -31.34 5.31 -28.03
C GLU A 240 -30.40 4.67 -29.05
N LYS A 241 -29.27 4.14 -28.60
CA LYS A 241 -28.27 3.44 -29.42
C LYS A 241 -27.95 2.09 -28.79
N PRO A 242 -28.92 1.16 -28.81
CA PRO A 242 -28.73 -0.13 -28.17
C PRO A 242 -27.62 -0.93 -28.84
N PHE A 243 -26.71 -1.45 -28.05
CA PHE A 243 -25.66 -2.37 -28.47
C PHE A 243 -25.52 -3.44 -27.41
N PHE A 244 -25.49 -4.69 -27.83
CA PHE A 244 -25.22 -5.82 -26.94
C PHE A 244 -24.36 -6.83 -27.67
N LYS A 245 -23.30 -7.28 -27.02
CA LYS A 245 -22.47 -8.37 -27.52
C LYS A 245 -22.06 -9.29 -26.39
N GLU A 246 -22.11 -10.58 -26.66
CA GLU A 246 -21.73 -11.63 -25.74
C GLU A 246 -20.58 -12.46 -26.28
N TYR A 247 -19.68 -12.86 -25.39
CA TYR A 247 -18.59 -13.78 -25.66
C TYR A 247 -18.65 -14.88 -24.60
N ALA A 248 -18.63 -16.13 -25.01
CA ALA A 248 -18.60 -17.28 -24.13
C ALA A 248 -17.31 -18.05 -24.27
N VAL A 249 -16.79 -18.51 -23.15
CA VAL A 249 -15.56 -19.32 -23.10
C VAL A 249 -15.71 -20.42 -22.06
N LEU A 250 -15.29 -21.63 -22.44
CA LEU A 250 -15.21 -22.76 -21.51
C LEU A 250 -13.93 -22.62 -20.67
N LEU A 251 -14.05 -22.85 -19.36
CA LEU A 251 -12.88 -22.82 -18.45
C LEU A 251 -12.14 -24.17 -18.50
N PRO A 252 -10.80 -24.15 -18.57
CA PRO A 252 -10.01 -25.36 -18.40
C PRO A 252 -10.31 -26.04 -17.07
N SER A 253 -10.37 -27.38 -17.05
CA SER A 253 -10.80 -28.16 -15.90
C SER A 253 -9.83 -28.16 -14.72
N ASP A 254 -8.52 -27.96 -14.95
CA ASP A 254 -7.47 -28.27 -14.00
C ASP A 254 -6.70 -27.06 -13.45
N ASP A 255 -6.98 -25.84 -13.94
CA ASP A 255 -6.28 -24.65 -13.49
C ASP A 255 -7.05 -23.96 -12.35
N PRO A 256 -6.51 -23.94 -11.10
CA PRO A 256 -7.19 -23.31 -9.98
C PRO A 256 -7.27 -21.78 -10.08
N TYR A 257 -6.33 -21.18 -10.83
CA TYR A 257 -6.28 -19.74 -11.09
C TYR A 257 -5.86 -19.49 -12.53
N PHE A 258 -6.60 -18.67 -13.26
CA PHE A 258 -6.13 -18.21 -14.54
C PHE A 258 -6.63 -16.83 -14.91
N PHE A 259 -5.80 -16.09 -15.63
CA PHE A 259 -6.20 -14.84 -16.25
C PHE A 259 -6.81 -15.11 -17.62
N PHE A 260 -7.95 -14.51 -17.84
CA PHE A 260 -8.64 -14.58 -19.09
C PHE A 260 -8.65 -13.22 -19.81
N PRO A 261 -7.80 -12.98 -20.81
CA PRO A 261 -7.89 -11.84 -21.70
C PRO A 261 -8.91 -12.10 -22.81
N LYS A 262 -9.77 -11.12 -23.05
CA LYS A 262 -10.68 -11.18 -24.22
C LYS A 262 -10.65 -9.86 -24.96
N THR A 263 -9.93 -9.80 -26.08
CA THR A 263 -9.98 -8.65 -26.95
C THR A 263 -11.40 -8.48 -27.51
N LEU A 264 -11.97 -7.30 -27.32
CA LEU A 264 -13.28 -6.95 -27.84
C LEU A 264 -13.18 -6.57 -29.32
N ASP A 265 -14.25 -6.80 -30.05
CA ASP A 265 -14.37 -6.21 -31.38
C ASP A 265 -14.48 -4.68 -31.28
N PRO A 266 -14.13 -3.93 -32.34
CA PRO A 266 -14.28 -2.48 -32.32
C PRO A 266 -15.69 -2.03 -31.92
N LEU A 267 -15.77 -1.11 -30.97
CA LEU A 267 -17.03 -0.59 -30.44
C LEU A 267 -17.31 0.80 -31.00
N PRO A 268 -18.56 1.12 -31.31
CA PRO A 268 -18.97 2.50 -31.62
C PRO A 268 -18.72 3.45 -30.44
N THR A 269 -18.72 4.75 -30.73
CA THR A 269 -18.71 5.78 -29.70
C THR A 269 -19.90 5.64 -28.74
N GLY A 270 -19.64 5.66 -27.43
CA GLY A 270 -20.68 5.52 -26.41
C GLY A 270 -20.15 5.10 -25.05
N ASP A 271 -21.05 4.99 -24.10
CA ASP A 271 -20.81 4.50 -22.76
C ASP A 271 -21.26 3.04 -22.66
N TYR A 272 -20.42 2.22 -22.05
CA TYR A 272 -20.62 0.76 -22.00
C TYR A 272 -20.52 0.19 -20.60
N ALA A 273 -21.31 -0.84 -20.34
CA ALA A 273 -21.16 -1.73 -19.21
C ALA A 273 -20.51 -3.03 -19.68
N LEU A 274 -19.36 -3.35 -19.13
CA LEU A 274 -18.68 -4.64 -19.27
C LEU A 274 -19.04 -5.50 -18.07
N ARG A 275 -19.56 -6.72 -18.30
CA ARG A 275 -19.83 -7.71 -17.26
C ARG A 275 -19.08 -8.98 -17.54
N GLY A 276 -18.39 -9.51 -16.53
CA GLY A 276 -17.88 -10.87 -16.53
C GLY A 276 -18.70 -11.73 -15.58
N LYS A 277 -19.20 -12.86 -16.09
CA LYS A 277 -20.01 -13.81 -15.35
C LYS A 277 -19.38 -15.19 -15.37
N ILE A 278 -19.35 -15.88 -14.23
CA ILE A 278 -19.09 -17.33 -14.20
C ILE A 278 -20.45 -18.04 -14.24
N MET A 279 -20.57 -18.95 -15.20
CA MET A 279 -21.76 -19.76 -15.42
C MET A 279 -21.50 -21.19 -14.97
N GLY A 280 -22.43 -21.77 -14.24
CA GLY A 280 -22.46 -23.20 -13.94
C GLY A 280 -22.88 -24.07 -15.14
N PRO A 281 -22.88 -25.39 -14.97
CA PRO A 281 -23.27 -26.34 -16.03
C PRO A 281 -24.70 -26.17 -16.54
N ASP A 282 -25.57 -25.69 -15.68
CA ASP A 282 -27.01 -25.46 -15.90
C ASP A 282 -27.34 -23.99 -16.30
N ASP A 283 -26.37 -23.26 -16.80
CA ASP A 283 -26.47 -21.82 -17.12
C ASP A 283 -26.84 -20.90 -15.95
N THR A 284 -26.72 -21.36 -14.71
CA THR A 284 -26.83 -20.48 -13.54
C THR A 284 -25.66 -19.53 -13.40
N VAL A 285 -25.93 -18.28 -13.03
CA VAL A 285 -24.87 -17.31 -12.74
C VAL A 285 -24.33 -17.56 -11.33
N LEU A 286 -23.09 -18.02 -11.24
CA LEU A 286 -22.43 -18.30 -9.96
C LEU A 286 -21.73 -17.07 -9.38
N HIS A 287 -21.17 -16.22 -10.24
CA HIS A 287 -20.52 -14.97 -9.82
C HIS A 287 -20.51 -13.95 -10.96
N VAL A 288 -20.62 -12.66 -10.63
CA VAL A 288 -20.60 -11.56 -11.61
C VAL A 288 -19.79 -10.36 -11.11
N ARG A 289 -19.08 -9.72 -12.04
CA ARG A 289 -18.44 -8.43 -11.85
C ARG A 289 -18.75 -7.49 -13.02
N LYS A 290 -18.79 -6.18 -12.73
CA LYS A 290 -19.14 -5.14 -13.70
C LYS A 290 -18.16 -3.98 -13.62
N LYS A 291 -17.82 -3.41 -14.78
CA LYS A 291 -17.10 -2.14 -14.91
C LYS A 291 -17.74 -1.30 -16.02
N ILE A 292 -17.70 0.03 -15.87
CA ILE A 292 -18.19 0.96 -16.87
C ILE A 292 -16.98 1.59 -17.56
N PHE A 293 -17.08 1.79 -18.88
CA PHE A 293 -16.06 2.45 -19.68
C PHE A 293 -16.70 3.22 -20.85
N GLN A 294 -15.96 4.11 -21.46
CA GLN A 294 -16.40 4.95 -22.55
C GLN A 294 -15.51 4.79 -23.78
N ILE A 295 -16.11 4.78 -24.96
CA ILE A 295 -15.44 4.98 -26.25
C ILE A 295 -15.73 6.40 -26.72
N ALA A 296 -14.71 7.25 -26.72
CA ALA A 296 -14.81 8.66 -27.14
C ALA A 296 -14.86 8.76 -28.69
N PRO A 297 -15.40 9.88 -29.22
CA PRO A 297 -15.53 10.08 -30.67
C PRO A 297 -14.18 10.41 -31.37
N HIS A 298 -13.06 10.27 -30.68
CA HIS A 298 -11.73 10.54 -31.22
C HIS A 298 -11.03 9.24 -31.63
N ALA A 299 -10.36 9.27 -32.77
CA ALA A 299 -9.62 8.09 -33.26
C ALA A 299 -8.48 7.74 -32.30
N ASP A 300 -7.72 8.75 -31.89
CA ASP A 300 -6.57 8.60 -30.99
C ASP A 300 -6.78 9.46 -29.75
N ILE A 301 -6.61 8.85 -28.60
CA ILE A 301 -6.59 9.53 -27.29
C ILE A 301 -5.18 9.39 -26.73
N PRO A 302 -4.56 10.50 -26.26
CA PRO A 302 -3.27 10.39 -25.59
C PRO A 302 -3.43 9.71 -24.22
N HIS A 303 -2.72 8.60 -24.03
CA HIS A 303 -2.69 7.86 -22.78
C HIS A 303 -1.44 8.21 -21.98
N ALA A 304 -1.62 8.42 -20.68
CA ALA A 304 -0.54 8.78 -19.78
C ALA A 304 0.41 7.60 -19.53
N PRO A 305 1.73 7.82 -19.52
CA PRO A 305 2.70 6.82 -19.11
C PRO A 305 2.54 6.48 -17.62
N VAL A 306 2.84 5.22 -17.29
CA VAL A 306 2.76 4.69 -15.92
C VAL A 306 4.12 4.75 -15.25
N VAL A 307 4.20 5.42 -14.13
CA VAL A 307 5.33 5.42 -13.21
C VAL A 307 5.00 4.50 -12.05
N SER A 308 5.85 3.50 -11.81
CA SER A 308 5.66 2.52 -10.73
C SER A 308 7.01 2.02 -10.20
N LYS A 309 6.98 1.46 -8.99
CA LYS A 309 8.12 0.73 -8.44
C LYS A 309 7.93 -0.76 -8.60
N ILE A 310 8.98 -1.43 -9.06
CA ILE A 310 9.03 -2.88 -9.17
C ILE A 310 9.67 -3.43 -7.90
N VAL A 311 8.95 -4.28 -7.17
CA VAL A 311 9.52 -5.07 -6.08
C VAL A 311 10.19 -6.29 -6.69
N LYS A 312 11.50 -6.43 -6.56
CA LYS A 312 12.25 -7.57 -7.10
C LYS A 312 11.83 -8.87 -6.41
N ASP A 313 11.97 -10.01 -7.09
CA ASP A 313 11.56 -11.31 -6.54
C ASP A 313 12.23 -11.61 -5.19
N LYS A 314 13.51 -11.24 -5.02
CA LYS A 314 14.23 -11.35 -3.75
C LYS A 314 13.67 -10.49 -2.62
N ASP A 315 12.98 -9.40 -2.95
CA ASP A 315 12.43 -8.43 -2.00
C ASP A 315 10.93 -8.67 -1.73
N ALA A 316 10.36 -9.76 -2.25
CA ALA A 316 8.93 -10.11 -2.10
C ALA A 316 8.49 -10.34 -0.64
N SER A 317 9.43 -10.60 0.28
CA SER A 317 9.22 -10.59 1.73
C SER A 317 8.55 -9.32 2.24
N TYR A 318 8.78 -8.17 1.60
CA TYR A 318 8.13 -6.91 1.88
C TYR A 318 6.59 -7.04 1.92
N TYR A 319 6.00 -7.78 0.99
CA TYR A 319 4.55 -7.97 0.96
C TYR A 319 4.03 -8.81 2.14
N TYR A 320 4.79 -9.81 2.57
CA TYR A 320 4.42 -10.60 3.74
C TYR A 320 4.56 -9.81 5.04
N VAL A 321 5.51 -8.88 5.12
CA VAL A 321 5.61 -7.94 6.26
C VAL A 321 4.40 -7.02 6.33
N LEU A 322 3.96 -6.46 5.20
CA LEU A 322 2.74 -5.63 5.16
C LEU A 322 1.51 -6.44 5.58
N LEU A 323 1.35 -7.64 5.02
CA LEU A 323 0.25 -8.54 5.35
C LEU A 323 0.25 -8.93 6.85
N ALA A 324 1.43 -9.20 7.41
CA ALA A 324 1.56 -9.52 8.83
C ALA A 324 1.14 -8.37 9.74
N LYS A 325 1.49 -7.12 9.37
CA LYS A 325 1.03 -5.93 10.08
C LYS A 325 -0.50 -5.78 10.02
N GLU A 326 -1.11 -6.05 8.87
CA GLU A 326 -2.57 -6.03 8.75
C GLU A 326 -3.23 -7.07 9.67
N TYR A 327 -2.71 -8.31 9.68
CA TYR A 327 -3.20 -9.36 10.58
C TYR A 327 -3.04 -8.98 12.06
N ASP A 328 -1.93 -8.36 12.44
CA ASP A 328 -1.73 -7.89 13.82
C ASP A 328 -2.75 -6.81 14.19
N GLU A 329 -2.99 -5.84 13.32
CA GLU A 329 -3.94 -4.76 13.55
C GLU A 329 -5.40 -5.23 13.61
N ILE A 330 -5.78 -6.26 12.88
CA ILE A 330 -7.12 -6.87 13.00
C ILE A 330 -7.23 -7.87 14.15
N GLY A 331 -6.15 -8.10 14.92
CA GLY A 331 -6.14 -8.99 16.07
C GLY A 331 -5.91 -10.47 15.75
N SER A 332 -5.49 -10.81 14.53
CA SER A 332 -5.26 -12.19 14.08
C SER A 332 -3.80 -12.60 14.30
N ALA A 333 -3.37 -12.67 15.56
CA ALA A 333 -1.96 -12.89 15.95
C ALA A 333 -1.33 -14.15 15.34
N SER A 334 -2.06 -15.25 15.20
CA SER A 334 -1.56 -16.49 14.59
C SER A 334 -1.24 -16.30 13.10
N GLN A 335 -2.08 -15.60 12.37
CA GLN A 335 -1.89 -15.30 10.94
C GLN A 335 -0.77 -14.29 10.75
N ALA A 336 -0.66 -13.29 11.66
CA ALA A 336 0.46 -12.36 11.68
C ALA A 336 1.79 -13.08 11.86
N ASP A 337 1.88 -13.99 12.84
CA ASP A 337 3.07 -14.81 13.09
C ASP A 337 3.46 -15.65 11.86
N ALA A 338 2.49 -16.32 11.24
CA ALA A 338 2.72 -17.12 10.04
C ALA A 338 3.24 -16.27 8.87
N ALA A 339 2.66 -15.09 8.67
CA ALA A 339 3.09 -14.18 7.61
C ALA A 339 4.50 -13.62 7.85
N TYR A 340 4.84 -13.25 9.10
CA TYR A 340 6.21 -12.85 9.44
C TYR A 340 7.21 -13.97 9.21
N ARG A 341 6.91 -15.20 9.62
CA ARG A 341 7.78 -16.36 9.36
C ARG A 341 8.00 -16.56 7.86
N THR A 342 6.93 -16.49 7.07
CA THR A 342 7.04 -16.56 5.59
C THR A 342 7.93 -15.46 5.01
N ALA A 343 7.91 -14.25 5.59
CA ALA A 343 8.81 -13.18 5.19
C ALA A 343 10.28 -13.51 5.48
N LEU A 344 10.57 -14.20 6.60
CA LEU A 344 11.92 -14.57 7.03
C LEU A 344 12.46 -15.83 6.32
N ASP A 345 11.61 -16.69 5.79
CA ASP A 345 12.03 -17.90 5.04
C ASP A 345 12.70 -17.57 3.69
N ARG A 346 12.63 -16.32 3.24
CA ARG A 346 13.23 -15.86 1.98
C ARG A 346 14.67 -15.42 2.16
N GLN A 347 15.54 -15.76 1.20
CA GLN A 347 16.96 -15.41 1.23
C GLN A 347 17.31 -14.34 0.18
N PRO A 348 18.12 -13.33 0.51
CA PRO A 348 18.63 -13.04 1.87
C PRO A 348 17.52 -12.52 2.79
N VAL A 349 17.55 -12.89 4.07
CA VAL A 349 16.55 -12.41 5.05
C VAL A 349 16.62 -10.88 5.16
N PRO A 350 15.55 -10.11 4.90
CA PRO A 350 15.62 -8.66 5.01
C PRO A 350 15.68 -8.20 6.48
N ALA A 351 16.60 -7.30 6.80
CA ALA A 351 16.73 -6.76 8.16
C ALA A 351 15.43 -6.11 8.67
N ASP A 352 14.74 -5.39 7.79
CA ASP A 352 13.46 -4.74 8.16
C ASP A 352 12.36 -5.76 8.47
N ALA A 353 12.37 -6.93 7.84
CA ALA A 353 11.44 -8.01 8.17
C ALA A 353 11.73 -8.57 9.57
N VAL A 354 13.02 -8.76 9.90
CA VAL A 354 13.43 -9.21 11.25
C VAL A 354 13.02 -8.19 12.31
N LYS A 355 13.30 -6.90 12.08
CA LYS A 355 12.92 -5.82 13.01
C LYS A 355 11.39 -5.73 13.19
N ALA A 356 10.62 -5.86 12.12
CA ALA A 356 9.17 -5.85 12.18
C ALA A 356 8.61 -7.06 12.96
N TYR A 357 9.16 -8.25 12.72
CA TYR A 357 8.77 -9.44 13.47
C TYR A 357 9.17 -9.36 14.94
N ALA A 358 10.36 -8.84 15.25
CA ALA A 358 10.79 -8.61 16.63
C ALA A 358 9.84 -7.65 17.38
N ALA A 359 9.38 -6.58 16.72
CA ALA A 359 8.40 -5.66 17.28
C ALA A 359 7.06 -6.35 17.58
N PHE A 360 6.57 -7.20 16.66
CA PHE A 360 5.39 -8.03 16.89
C PHE A 360 5.58 -8.99 18.08
N LEU A 361 6.69 -9.74 18.14
CA LEU A 361 6.98 -10.67 19.20
C LEU A 361 7.12 -9.97 20.56
N TRP A 362 7.70 -8.78 20.57
CA TRP A 362 7.75 -7.91 21.75
C TRP A 362 6.35 -7.57 22.28
N LYS A 363 5.46 -7.15 21.40
CA LYS A 363 4.05 -6.84 21.73
C LYS A 363 3.33 -8.07 22.29
N GLN A 364 3.66 -9.27 21.80
CA GLN A 364 3.10 -10.54 22.26
C GLN A 364 3.78 -11.10 23.53
N GLY A 365 4.86 -10.46 24.02
CA GLY A 365 5.62 -10.97 25.19
C GLY A 365 6.45 -12.24 24.88
N ARG A 366 6.64 -12.60 23.62
CA ARG A 366 7.34 -13.81 23.16
C ARG A 366 8.84 -13.54 23.01
N TYR A 367 9.52 -13.35 24.14
CA TYR A 367 10.91 -12.90 24.15
C TYR A 367 11.90 -13.98 23.71
N ASP A 368 11.62 -15.28 23.90
CA ASP A 368 12.46 -16.36 23.40
C ASP A 368 12.43 -16.42 21.86
N ASP A 369 11.25 -16.29 21.27
CA ASP A 369 11.11 -16.23 19.82
C ASP A 369 11.78 -14.97 19.25
N LEU A 370 11.70 -13.84 19.97
CA LEU A 370 12.37 -12.60 19.57
C LEU A 370 13.88 -12.80 19.56
N LEU A 371 14.46 -13.39 20.60
CA LEU A 371 15.89 -13.69 20.65
C LEU A 371 16.32 -14.56 19.46
N ALA A 372 15.54 -15.60 19.15
CA ALA A 372 15.81 -16.44 17.98
C ALA A 372 15.72 -15.69 16.65
N ALA A 373 14.75 -14.80 16.50
CA ALA A 373 14.56 -14.06 15.27
C ALA A 373 15.68 -13.05 15.00
N VAL A 374 16.17 -12.34 16.03
CA VAL A 374 17.20 -11.30 15.86
C VAL A 374 18.58 -11.87 15.55
N GLU A 375 18.85 -13.14 15.77
CA GLU A 375 20.14 -13.79 15.40
C GLU A 375 20.44 -13.63 13.90
N ALA A 376 19.41 -13.46 13.05
CA ALA A 376 19.59 -13.18 11.63
C ALA A 376 20.27 -11.82 11.35
N LEU A 377 20.41 -10.95 12.34
CA LEU A 377 21.09 -9.66 12.26
C LEU A 377 22.55 -9.71 12.77
N GLU A 378 22.95 -10.77 13.49
CA GLU A 378 24.25 -10.85 14.19
C GLU A 378 25.45 -10.55 13.28
N SER A 379 25.46 -11.12 12.08
CA SER A 379 26.58 -11.01 11.14
C SER A 379 26.55 -9.72 10.29
N ARG A 380 25.62 -8.79 10.57
CA ARG A 380 25.43 -7.57 9.79
C ARG A 380 25.97 -6.33 10.52
N PRO A 381 27.10 -5.76 10.09
CA PRO A 381 27.70 -4.62 10.78
C PRO A 381 26.80 -3.37 10.79
N ASP A 382 26.04 -3.15 9.73
CA ASP A 382 25.05 -2.06 9.58
C ASP A 382 23.84 -2.20 10.49
N GLU A 383 23.50 -3.42 10.92
CA GLU A 383 22.39 -3.72 11.83
C GLU A 383 22.86 -4.03 13.27
N ALA A 384 24.14 -3.84 13.57
CA ALA A 384 24.69 -4.22 14.86
C ALA A 384 24.03 -3.50 16.06
N PHE A 385 23.65 -2.22 15.91
CA PHE A 385 22.87 -1.53 16.92
C PHE A 385 21.51 -2.23 17.14
N SER A 386 20.75 -2.47 16.07
CA SER A 386 19.44 -3.13 16.13
C SER A 386 19.53 -4.51 16.80
N TYR A 387 20.53 -5.29 16.42
CA TYR A 387 20.78 -6.61 17.00
C TYR A 387 20.98 -6.56 18.51
N PHE A 388 21.96 -5.79 18.98
CA PHE A 388 22.31 -5.72 20.38
C PHE A 388 21.21 -5.03 21.21
N SER A 389 20.55 -4.00 20.70
CA SER A 389 19.44 -3.33 21.38
C SER A 389 18.25 -4.25 21.58
N LEU A 390 17.78 -4.92 20.52
CA LEU A 390 16.64 -5.84 20.59
C LEU A 390 16.96 -7.04 21.48
N LYS A 391 18.14 -7.63 21.34
CA LYS A 391 18.61 -8.76 22.15
C LYS A 391 18.69 -8.38 23.62
N GLY A 392 19.37 -7.29 23.94
CA GLY A 392 19.54 -6.83 25.31
C GLY A 392 18.22 -6.44 26.00
N ARG A 393 17.32 -5.78 25.28
CA ARG A 393 15.98 -5.45 25.78
C ARG A 393 15.14 -6.71 26.05
N ALA A 394 15.21 -7.72 25.20
CA ALA A 394 14.53 -8.98 25.40
C ALA A 394 15.07 -9.74 26.61
N LEU A 395 16.39 -9.77 26.79
CA LEU A 395 17.06 -10.36 27.96
C LEU A 395 16.65 -9.65 29.24
N TYR A 396 16.55 -8.31 29.22
CA TYR A 396 16.03 -7.55 30.37
C TYR A 396 14.61 -7.99 30.75
N ARG A 397 13.72 -8.16 29.79
CA ARG A 397 12.34 -8.63 30.04
C ARG A 397 12.30 -10.07 30.57
N LYS A 398 13.25 -10.89 30.18
CA LYS A 398 13.45 -12.24 30.73
C LYS A 398 14.15 -12.26 32.09
N GLN A 399 14.54 -11.11 32.63
CA GLN A 399 15.27 -10.96 33.89
C GLN A 399 16.72 -11.52 33.85
N GLU A 400 17.25 -11.74 32.67
CA GLU A 400 18.65 -12.12 32.45
C GLU A 400 19.56 -10.88 32.44
N TYR A 401 19.63 -10.20 33.61
CA TYR A 401 20.14 -8.83 33.71
C TYR A 401 21.61 -8.70 33.36
N HIS A 402 22.47 -9.66 33.67
CA HIS A 402 23.90 -9.61 33.33
C HIS A 402 24.09 -9.64 31.81
N ALA A 403 23.46 -10.60 31.12
CA ALA A 403 23.50 -10.70 29.67
C ALA A 403 22.83 -9.48 29.00
N ALA A 404 21.77 -8.92 29.61
CA ALA A 404 21.16 -7.69 29.15
C ALA A 404 22.14 -6.51 29.18
N VAL A 405 22.85 -6.30 30.29
CA VAL A 405 23.86 -5.24 30.43
C VAL A 405 24.93 -5.36 29.34
N GLU A 406 25.48 -6.54 29.13
CA GLU A 406 26.52 -6.79 28.11
C GLU A 406 26.04 -6.35 26.71
N ASN A 407 24.87 -6.84 26.29
CA ASN A 407 24.31 -6.53 24.97
C ASN A 407 23.92 -5.05 24.84
N LEU A 408 23.30 -4.47 25.87
CA LEU A 408 22.87 -3.06 25.83
C LEU A 408 24.06 -2.08 25.87
N LEU A 409 25.17 -2.43 26.51
CA LEU A 409 26.42 -1.69 26.42
C LEU A 409 26.99 -1.71 25.00
N GLU A 410 26.95 -2.88 24.33
CA GLU A 410 27.36 -2.99 22.92
C GLU A 410 26.46 -2.17 22.00
N ALA A 411 25.14 -2.13 22.23
CA ALA A 411 24.23 -1.25 21.52
C ALA A 411 24.58 0.23 21.76
N ASN A 412 24.76 0.64 23.02
CA ASN A 412 25.03 2.02 23.41
C ASN A 412 26.36 2.55 22.86
N LYS A 413 27.37 1.70 22.69
CA LYS A 413 28.63 2.07 22.04
C LYS A 413 28.45 2.44 20.56
N ARG A 414 27.42 1.90 19.88
CA ARG A 414 27.14 2.13 18.47
C ARG A 414 26.20 3.29 18.23
N TYR A 415 25.23 3.46 19.14
CA TYR A 415 24.29 4.57 19.13
C TYR A 415 23.82 4.85 20.57
N ASP A 416 24.20 6.00 21.09
CA ASP A 416 24.06 6.40 22.50
C ASP A 416 22.80 7.22 22.79
N SER A 417 21.98 7.47 21.79
CA SER A 417 20.81 8.36 21.90
C SER A 417 19.46 7.64 21.76
N ASP A 418 19.44 6.31 21.98
CA ASP A 418 18.19 5.52 22.01
C ASP A 418 17.65 5.40 23.44
N VAL A 419 16.53 6.06 23.70
CA VAL A 419 15.91 6.13 25.03
C VAL A 419 15.52 4.75 25.58
N ASP A 420 15.02 3.87 24.74
CA ASP A 420 14.57 2.55 25.18
C ASP A 420 15.76 1.65 25.55
N THR A 421 16.86 1.74 24.79
CA THR A 421 18.12 1.05 25.11
C THR A 421 18.71 1.56 26.41
N LEU A 422 18.79 2.89 26.59
CA LEU A 422 19.30 3.51 27.82
C LEU A 422 18.46 3.13 29.03
N ASN A 423 17.15 3.14 28.93
CA ASN A 423 16.27 2.74 30.01
C ASN A 423 16.48 1.27 30.41
N ALA A 424 16.49 0.37 29.41
CA ALA A 424 16.71 -1.04 29.67
C ALA A 424 18.10 -1.29 30.28
N LEU A 425 19.13 -0.58 29.80
CA LEU A 425 20.50 -0.65 30.33
C LEU A 425 20.56 -0.20 31.80
N GLY A 426 20.07 1.00 32.09
CA GLY A 426 20.09 1.54 33.45
C GLY A 426 19.29 0.67 34.44
N LEU A 427 18.10 0.20 34.02
CA LEU A 427 17.29 -0.69 34.84
C LEU A 427 17.97 -2.06 35.05
N SER A 428 18.65 -2.60 34.05
CA SER A 428 19.44 -3.82 34.20
C SER A 428 20.64 -3.64 35.15
N MET A 429 21.33 -2.49 35.04
CA MET A 429 22.45 -2.10 35.95
C MET A 429 21.99 -2.01 37.39
N ILE A 430 20.79 -1.48 37.66
CA ILE A 430 20.25 -1.46 39.05
C ILE A 430 20.09 -2.89 39.57
N ARG A 431 19.60 -3.80 38.75
CA ARG A 431 19.38 -5.22 39.12
C ARG A 431 20.67 -5.98 39.34
N THR A 432 21.75 -5.62 38.63
CA THR A 432 23.09 -6.22 38.81
C THR A 432 23.95 -5.53 39.86
N GLY A 433 23.44 -4.45 40.50
CA GLY A 433 24.12 -3.75 41.57
C GLY A 433 24.98 -2.54 41.15
N ALA A 434 25.12 -2.27 39.85
CA ALA A 434 25.91 -1.17 39.27
C ALA A 434 25.10 0.16 39.34
N LYS A 435 24.81 0.65 40.53
CA LYS A 435 23.86 1.77 40.76
C LYS A 435 24.40 3.12 40.29
N GLU A 436 25.68 3.38 40.44
CA GLU A 436 26.30 4.66 40.04
C GLU A 436 26.29 4.84 38.54
N GLU A 437 26.58 3.75 37.79
CA GLU A 437 26.51 3.73 36.34
C GLU A 437 25.07 3.83 35.84
N ALA A 438 24.13 3.17 36.53
CA ALA A 438 22.72 3.26 36.22
C ALA A 438 22.19 4.69 36.31
N VAL A 439 22.58 5.46 37.39
CA VAL A 439 22.22 6.87 37.52
C VAL A 439 22.70 7.68 36.31
N LYS A 440 23.93 7.49 35.85
CA LYS A 440 24.47 8.21 34.70
C LYS A 440 23.66 7.89 33.41
N VAL A 441 23.39 6.61 33.18
CA VAL A 441 22.65 6.16 32.00
C VAL A 441 21.21 6.63 31.98
N LEU A 442 20.48 6.52 33.12
CA LEU A 442 19.09 6.97 33.22
C LEU A 442 18.98 8.50 33.18
N THR A 443 19.98 9.22 33.68
CA THR A 443 20.05 10.68 33.54
C THR A 443 20.26 11.08 32.06
N ALA A 444 21.08 10.35 31.32
CA ALA A 444 21.23 10.56 29.88
C ALA A 444 19.89 10.33 29.15
N SER A 445 19.17 9.27 29.49
CA SER A 445 17.83 9.00 28.93
C SER A 445 16.85 10.15 29.19
N LEU A 446 16.82 10.72 30.42
CA LEU A 446 15.97 11.86 30.73
C LEU A 446 16.35 13.16 30.00
N ARG A 447 17.64 13.34 29.66
CA ARG A 447 18.07 14.47 28.81
C ARG A 447 17.53 14.35 27.36
N LEU A 448 17.44 13.13 26.83
CA LEU A 448 16.89 12.90 25.52
C LEU A 448 15.35 13.00 25.49
N ARG A 449 14.70 12.49 26.52
CA ARG A 449 13.24 12.55 26.70
C ARG A 449 12.92 12.88 28.14
N ALA A 450 12.53 14.14 28.40
CA ALA A 450 12.26 14.61 29.74
C ALA A 450 10.99 14.00 30.37
N GLU A 451 10.00 13.63 29.57
CA GLU A 451 8.71 13.11 30.03
C GLU A 451 8.77 11.59 30.28
N GLN A 452 9.47 11.20 31.36
CA GLN A 452 9.58 9.81 31.83
C GLN A 452 9.42 9.77 33.35
N PRO A 453 8.19 9.85 33.87
CA PRO A 453 7.94 9.95 35.34
C PRO A 453 8.49 8.73 36.09
N GLU A 454 8.38 7.51 35.53
CA GLU A 454 8.88 6.30 36.16
C GLU A 454 10.41 6.32 36.34
N ILE A 455 11.15 6.74 35.32
CA ILE A 455 12.61 6.83 35.39
C ILE A 455 13.03 7.91 36.36
N ARG A 456 12.33 9.04 36.40
CA ARG A 456 12.59 10.12 37.37
C ARG A 456 12.38 9.64 38.78
N GLU A 457 11.31 8.92 39.09
CA GLU A 457 11.05 8.38 40.42
C GLU A 457 12.15 7.36 40.83
N ILE A 458 12.60 6.50 39.91
CA ILE A 458 13.69 5.57 40.19
C ILE A 458 14.98 6.33 40.56
N LEU A 459 15.36 7.35 39.81
CA LEU A 459 16.54 8.16 40.11
C LEU A 459 16.45 8.82 41.49
N LEU A 460 15.31 9.43 41.82
CA LEU A 460 15.09 10.04 43.16
C LEU A 460 15.22 9.03 44.31
N ARG A 461 14.86 7.77 44.09
CA ARG A 461 15.02 6.71 45.07
C ARG A 461 16.48 6.25 45.20
N LEU A 462 17.25 6.31 44.13
CA LEU A 462 18.68 5.93 44.13
C LEU A 462 19.55 7.01 44.79
N GLU A 463 19.21 8.29 44.64
CA GLU A 463 19.92 9.42 45.22
C GLU A 463 19.70 9.54 46.76
N LYS A 464 18.59 8.98 47.26
CA LYS A 464 18.24 9.00 48.71
C LYS A 464 18.85 7.87 49.53
N LYS A 465 19.55 6.94 48.91
CA LYS A 465 20.23 5.80 49.56
C LYS A 465 21.75 5.89 49.40
#